data_84a7c504b7d159e47f32ef0e444d2541
#
_entry.id   84a7c504b7d159e47f32ef0e444d2541
#
_cell.length_a   1.000
_cell.length_b   1.000
_cell.length_c   1.000
_cell.angle_alpha   90.00
_cell.angle_beta   90.00
_cell.angle_gamma   90.00
#
_symmetry.space_group_name_H-M   'P 1'
#
loop_
_entity.id
_entity.type
_entity.pdbx_description
1 polymer ?
#
loop_
_entity_poly.entity_id
_entity_poly.type
_entity_poly.pdbx_seq_one_letter_code
_entity_poly.pdbx_strand_id
1 'polypeptide(L)'
;MSHKPEDLQQVLHYTFKNPALLRIALTHTSFANESKVPTTHNERLEFLGDSVLSVVVADHLFHQSKRPEGELSRMRASLVSEEALFQFAEEIQLGEYLRLGHGEELGGGRTRPSVVSDAFEAVIAALYLDGGFEVARNFIMPFITEGKTAEEDYKTKLQEVIQQNPEDKLSYAVTGESGPAHDKRFEVTVLLNGSAMAAGTGRSKKAAEQQAAKAALRKLTQL
;
A
#
# COMPACT_ATOMS: atom_id res chain seq x y z
N MET A 1 23.85 12.08 -1.70
CA MET A 1 23.65 13.50 -1.34
C MET A 1 22.23 13.63 -0.84
N SER A 2 22.00 14.15 0.36
CA SER A 2 20.63 14.36 0.87
C SER A 2 19.96 15.45 0.02
N HIS A 3 18.79 15.13 -0.53
CA HIS A 3 17.97 16.09 -1.25
C HIS A 3 17.45 17.15 -0.28
N LYS A 4 17.23 18.37 -0.76
CA LYS A 4 16.66 19.43 0.08
C LYS A 4 15.15 19.22 0.23
N PRO A 5 14.57 19.45 1.41
CA PRO A 5 13.12 19.34 1.60
C PRO A 5 12.31 20.15 0.58
N GLU A 6 12.84 21.28 0.14
CA GLU A 6 12.20 22.16 -0.84
C GLU A 6 12.03 21.49 -2.22
N ASP A 7 12.96 20.61 -2.61
CA ASP A 7 12.92 19.92 -3.90
C ASP A 7 11.75 18.91 -3.97
N LEU A 8 11.31 18.37 -2.82
CA LEU A 8 10.17 17.47 -2.74
C LEU A 8 8.86 18.13 -3.22
N GLN A 9 8.72 19.46 -3.09
CA GLN A 9 7.53 20.18 -3.55
C GLN A 9 7.26 19.99 -5.05
N GLN A 10 8.31 19.80 -5.85
CA GLN A 10 8.17 19.51 -7.28
C GLN A 10 7.57 18.11 -7.50
N VAL A 11 8.01 17.14 -6.71
CA VAL A 11 7.51 15.75 -6.76
C VAL A 11 6.07 15.68 -6.27
N LEU A 12 5.73 16.46 -5.23
CA LEU A 12 4.38 16.55 -4.68
C LEU A 12 3.42 17.35 -5.58
N HIS A 13 3.93 18.04 -6.61
CA HIS A 13 3.18 18.98 -7.44
C HIS A 13 2.42 20.03 -6.60
N TYR A 14 3.00 20.40 -5.44
CA TYR A 14 2.39 21.34 -4.51
C TYR A 14 3.43 22.27 -3.88
N THR A 15 3.17 23.57 -3.94
CA THR A 15 4.01 24.59 -3.29
C THR A 15 3.36 25.00 -1.97
N PHE A 16 4.03 24.73 -0.86
CA PHE A 16 3.52 25.05 0.47
C PHE A 16 3.49 26.56 0.72
N LYS A 17 2.36 27.04 1.22
CA LYS A 17 2.19 28.41 1.75
C LYS A 17 3.01 28.58 3.03
N ASN A 18 3.06 27.51 3.85
CA ASN A 18 3.90 27.42 5.04
C ASN A 18 4.93 26.28 4.89
N PRO A 19 6.14 26.53 4.37
CA PRO A 19 7.17 25.51 4.18
C PRO A 19 7.62 24.82 5.48
N ALA A 20 7.33 25.40 6.65
CA ALA A 20 7.65 24.77 7.92
C ALA A 20 6.88 23.46 8.13
N LEU A 21 5.66 23.33 7.61
CA LEU A 21 4.88 22.10 7.70
C LEU A 21 5.58 20.94 6.99
N LEU A 22 6.06 21.14 5.77
CA LEU A 22 6.82 20.13 5.04
C LEU A 22 8.11 19.77 5.78
N ARG A 23 8.83 20.77 6.30
CA ARG A 23 10.06 20.53 7.05
C ARG A 23 9.80 19.70 8.32
N ILE A 24 8.71 19.98 9.05
CA ILE A 24 8.31 19.18 10.22
C ILE A 24 7.97 17.75 9.79
N ALA A 25 7.18 17.57 8.73
CA ALA A 25 6.81 16.24 8.22
C ALA A 25 8.02 15.37 7.87
N LEU A 26 9.09 15.97 7.35
CA LEU A 26 10.34 15.30 6.98
C LEU A 26 11.33 15.18 8.14
N THR A 27 11.01 15.64 9.35
CA THR A 27 11.91 15.60 10.51
C THR A 27 11.53 14.45 11.43
N HIS A 28 12.35 13.42 11.45
CA HIS A 28 12.20 12.29 12.37
C HIS A 28 12.60 12.69 13.80
N THR A 29 12.03 12.00 14.78
CA THR A 29 12.30 12.25 16.21
C THR A 29 13.78 12.14 16.57
N SER A 30 14.54 11.24 15.94
CA SER A 30 15.98 11.10 16.15
C SER A 30 16.76 12.38 15.82
N PHE A 31 16.39 13.08 14.75
CA PHE A 31 16.99 14.37 14.39
C PHE A 31 16.68 15.44 15.43
N ALA A 32 15.43 15.48 15.89
CA ALA A 32 15.01 16.44 16.89
C ALA A 32 15.75 16.26 18.22
N ASN A 33 15.96 14.98 18.63
CA ASN A 33 16.66 14.63 19.86
C ASN A 33 18.17 14.98 19.82
N GLU A 34 18.80 14.93 18.66
CA GLU A 34 20.22 15.32 18.49
C GLU A 34 20.41 16.82 18.24
N SER A 35 19.32 17.56 17.97
CA SER A 35 19.37 18.97 17.67
C SER A 35 19.74 19.80 18.91
N LYS A 36 20.68 20.74 18.75
CA LYS A 36 21.04 21.70 19.80
C LYS A 36 19.98 22.77 20.06
N VAL A 37 19.01 22.88 19.19
CA VAL A 37 17.89 23.83 19.31
C VAL A 37 16.57 23.06 19.34
N PRO A 38 15.55 23.53 20.06
CA PRO A 38 14.24 22.88 20.07
C PRO A 38 13.73 22.69 18.64
N THR A 39 13.52 21.44 18.25
CA THR A 39 13.11 21.08 16.88
C THR A 39 11.85 20.22 16.94
N THR A 40 10.83 20.64 16.22
CA THR A 40 9.58 19.87 16.08
C THR A 40 9.79 18.72 15.09
N HIS A 41 9.27 17.55 15.42
CA HIS A 41 9.33 16.31 14.61
C HIS A 41 7.93 15.90 14.11
N ASN A 42 7.88 14.84 13.31
CA ASN A 42 6.73 14.45 12.51
C ASN A 42 5.61 13.68 13.23
N GLU A 43 5.83 13.07 14.40
CA GLU A 43 4.86 12.16 15.06
C GLU A 43 3.43 12.73 15.18
N ARG A 44 3.28 14.02 15.46
CA ARG A 44 1.94 14.64 15.53
C ARG A 44 1.29 14.83 14.16
N LEU A 45 2.10 15.00 13.13
CA LEU A 45 1.61 15.05 11.75
C LEU A 45 1.26 13.66 11.24
N GLU A 46 2.07 12.66 11.55
CA GLU A 46 1.78 11.23 11.30
C GLU A 46 0.39 10.86 11.84
N PHE A 47 0.14 11.09 13.14
CA PHE A 47 -1.16 10.84 13.78
C PHE A 47 -2.33 11.49 13.03
N LEU A 48 -2.18 12.73 12.56
CA LEU A 48 -3.21 13.41 11.79
C LEU A 48 -3.32 12.84 10.37
N GLY A 49 -2.18 12.51 9.75
CA GLY A 49 -2.08 12.00 8.40
C GLY A 49 -2.75 10.63 8.23
N ASP A 50 -2.54 9.71 9.18
CA ASP A 50 -3.26 8.43 9.22
C ASP A 50 -4.78 8.64 9.16
N SER A 51 -5.29 9.55 9.98
CA SER A 51 -6.73 9.87 10.00
C SER A 51 -7.23 10.43 8.67
N VAL A 52 -6.49 11.36 8.06
CA VAL A 52 -6.84 11.95 6.74
C VAL A 52 -6.79 10.88 5.65
N LEU A 53 -5.74 10.07 5.61
CA LEU A 53 -5.58 8.96 4.69
C LEU A 53 -6.75 7.96 4.82
N SER A 54 -7.06 7.56 6.04
CA SER A 54 -8.15 6.64 6.34
C SER A 54 -9.51 7.15 5.83
N VAL A 55 -9.79 8.45 5.97
CA VAL A 55 -11.03 9.05 5.46
C VAL A 55 -11.04 9.07 3.92
N VAL A 56 -9.95 9.47 3.27
CA VAL A 56 -9.86 9.50 1.79
C VAL A 56 -10.05 8.10 1.20
N VAL A 57 -9.37 7.09 1.76
CA VAL A 57 -9.49 5.70 1.30
C VAL A 57 -10.89 5.15 1.54
N ALA A 58 -11.49 5.43 2.71
CA ALA A 58 -12.85 4.98 3.02
C ALA A 58 -13.89 5.61 2.08
N ASP A 59 -13.80 6.91 1.82
CA ASP A 59 -14.67 7.63 0.88
C ASP A 59 -14.56 7.03 -0.53
N HIS A 60 -13.33 6.82 -1.01
CA HIS A 60 -13.08 6.20 -2.31
C HIS A 60 -13.72 4.81 -2.41
N LEU A 61 -13.45 3.92 -1.45
CA LEU A 61 -13.99 2.56 -1.46
C LEU A 61 -15.51 2.51 -1.36
N PHE A 62 -16.10 3.39 -0.57
CA PHE A 62 -17.56 3.51 -0.42
C PHE A 62 -18.26 3.86 -1.73
N HIS A 63 -17.67 4.78 -2.51
CA HIS A 63 -18.26 5.19 -3.78
C HIS A 63 -17.95 4.22 -4.93
N GLN A 64 -16.83 3.53 -4.90
CA GLN A 64 -16.41 2.59 -5.95
C GLN A 64 -17.02 1.20 -5.83
N SER A 65 -17.51 0.80 -4.65
CA SER A 65 -17.94 -0.56 -4.41
C SER A 65 -19.21 -0.63 -3.57
N LYS A 66 -20.09 -1.58 -3.90
CA LYS A 66 -21.27 -1.95 -3.10
C LYS A 66 -21.01 -3.14 -2.17
N ARG A 67 -19.76 -3.45 -1.90
CA ARG A 67 -19.36 -4.57 -1.03
C ARG A 67 -19.82 -4.37 0.41
N PRO A 68 -20.04 -5.47 1.16
CA PRO A 68 -20.34 -5.41 2.59
C PRO A 68 -19.24 -4.68 3.39
N GLU A 69 -19.63 -4.07 4.50
CA GLU A 69 -18.73 -3.28 5.37
C GLU A 69 -17.44 -4.03 5.74
N GLY A 70 -17.54 -5.31 6.13
CA GLY A 70 -16.36 -6.10 6.52
C GLY A 70 -15.34 -6.29 5.39
N GLU A 71 -15.76 -6.25 4.11
CA GLU A 71 -14.84 -6.27 2.97
C GLU A 71 -14.22 -4.90 2.73
N LEU A 72 -15.03 -3.83 2.81
CA LEU A 72 -14.52 -2.46 2.70
C LEU A 72 -13.48 -2.16 3.79
N SER A 73 -13.71 -2.62 5.02
CA SER A 73 -12.76 -2.48 6.12
C SER A 73 -11.46 -3.23 5.88
N ARG A 74 -11.50 -4.45 5.34
CA ARG A 74 -10.29 -5.20 4.95
C ARG A 74 -9.53 -4.53 3.82
N MET A 75 -10.23 -4.05 2.79
CA MET A 75 -9.62 -3.32 1.68
C MET A 75 -8.93 -2.04 2.17
N ARG A 76 -9.61 -1.25 3.01
CA ARG A 76 -9.01 -0.08 3.62
C ARG A 76 -7.74 -0.44 4.39
N ALA A 77 -7.81 -1.42 5.31
CA ALA A 77 -6.64 -1.84 6.10
C ALA A 77 -5.45 -2.26 5.23
N SER A 78 -5.69 -2.88 4.08
CA SER A 78 -4.62 -3.23 3.13
C SER A 78 -4.01 -1.99 2.46
N LEU A 79 -4.82 -0.99 2.10
CA LEU A 79 -4.37 0.22 1.41
C LEU A 79 -3.65 1.22 2.33
N VAL A 80 -3.92 1.16 3.65
CA VAL A 80 -3.28 2.02 4.66
C VAL A 80 -2.26 1.25 5.52
N SER A 81 -1.83 0.06 5.09
CA SER A 81 -0.82 -0.72 5.82
C SER A 81 0.58 -0.10 5.68
N GLU A 82 1.44 -0.30 6.67
CA GLU A 82 2.85 0.12 6.61
C GLU A 82 3.51 -0.30 5.29
N GLU A 83 3.28 -1.56 4.85
CA GLU A 83 3.84 -2.08 3.59
C GLU A 83 3.37 -1.28 2.37
N ALA A 84 2.07 -0.95 2.30
CA ALA A 84 1.53 -0.15 1.20
C ALA A 84 2.07 1.28 1.22
N LEU A 85 2.08 1.92 2.38
CA LEU A 85 2.58 3.29 2.53
C LEU A 85 4.07 3.38 2.23
N PHE A 86 4.85 2.38 2.61
CA PHE A 86 6.27 2.30 2.26
C PHE A 86 6.46 2.24 0.74
N GLN A 87 5.68 1.43 0.02
CA GLN A 87 5.72 1.36 -1.45
C GLN A 87 5.37 2.72 -2.09
N PHE A 88 4.33 3.40 -1.60
CA PHE A 88 3.95 4.73 -2.09
C PHE A 88 5.06 5.76 -1.85
N ALA A 89 5.68 5.71 -0.68
CA ALA A 89 6.79 6.59 -0.34
C ALA A 89 8.06 6.30 -1.18
N GLU A 90 8.31 5.05 -1.56
CA GLU A 90 9.39 4.68 -2.48
C GLU A 90 9.18 5.25 -3.88
N GLU A 91 7.94 5.27 -4.39
CA GLU A 91 7.62 5.86 -5.70
C GLU A 91 8.04 7.32 -5.82
N ILE A 92 7.97 8.07 -4.70
CA ILE A 92 8.39 9.48 -4.63
C ILE A 92 9.78 9.67 -4.01
N GLN A 93 10.50 8.58 -3.73
CA GLN A 93 11.83 8.57 -3.11
C GLN A 93 11.87 9.37 -1.79
N LEU A 94 10.79 9.29 -0.99
CA LEU A 94 10.59 10.11 0.20
C LEU A 94 11.74 9.98 1.21
N GLY A 95 12.31 8.77 1.36
CA GLY A 95 13.43 8.50 2.25
C GLY A 95 14.64 9.41 2.03
N GLU A 96 14.90 9.87 0.78
CA GLU A 96 16.03 10.74 0.45
C GLU A 96 15.89 12.16 1.01
N TYR A 97 14.68 12.58 1.34
CA TYR A 97 14.37 13.92 1.87
C TYR A 97 14.32 13.96 3.40
N LEU A 98 14.36 12.81 4.08
CA LEU A 98 14.21 12.74 5.53
C LEU A 98 15.41 13.37 6.26
N ARG A 99 15.09 14.02 7.36
CA ARG A 99 16.04 14.56 8.33
C ARG A 99 16.12 13.57 9.49
N LEU A 100 17.20 12.82 9.53
CA LEU A 100 17.45 11.77 10.51
C LEU A 100 18.60 12.18 11.44
N GLY A 101 18.59 11.70 12.67
CA GLY A 101 19.74 11.76 13.55
C GLY A 101 20.84 10.81 13.05
N HIS A 102 22.08 11.04 13.50
CA HIS A 102 23.24 10.29 13.04
C HIS A 102 23.10 8.77 13.26
N GLY A 103 22.59 8.36 14.42
CA GLY A 103 22.37 6.95 14.72
C GLY A 103 21.33 6.30 13.80
N GLU A 104 20.23 6.99 13.53
CA GLU A 104 19.17 6.53 12.64
C GLU A 104 19.62 6.47 11.17
N GLU A 105 20.41 7.46 10.74
CA GLU A 105 21.03 7.49 9.42
C GLU A 105 21.93 6.27 9.19
N LEU A 106 22.84 5.97 10.14
CA LEU A 106 23.72 4.81 10.08
C LEU A 106 22.95 3.47 10.17
N GLY A 107 21.81 3.47 10.85
CA GLY A 107 20.92 2.32 10.98
C GLY A 107 20.03 2.05 9.76
N GLY A 108 20.20 2.79 8.66
CA GLY A 108 19.43 2.62 7.43
C GLY A 108 17.99 3.19 7.51
N GLY A 109 17.76 4.20 8.34
CA GLY A 109 16.44 4.79 8.56
C GLY A 109 15.76 5.29 7.29
N ARG A 110 16.55 5.73 6.27
CA ARG A 110 16.01 6.19 4.97
C ARG A 110 15.28 5.11 4.17
N THR A 111 15.56 3.86 4.44
CA THR A 111 14.95 2.69 3.75
C THR A 111 14.19 1.79 4.74
N ARG A 112 14.03 2.23 5.99
CA ARG A 112 13.29 1.48 6.99
C ARG A 112 11.78 1.71 6.79
N PRO A 113 10.98 0.65 6.57
CA PRO A 113 9.56 0.79 6.26
C PRO A 113 8.80 1.66 7.26
N SER A 114 8.93 1.43 8.57
CA SER A 114 8.21 2.21 9.58
C SER A 114 8.57 3.70 9.56
N VAL A 115 9.86 4.05 9.41
CA VAL A 115 10.30 5.47 9.38
C VAL A 115 9.79 6.21 8.14
N VAL A 116 9.75 5.51 7.02
CA VAL A 116 9.38 6.10 5.73
C VAL A 116 7.85 6.18 5.58
N SER A 117 7.11 5.17 6.06
CA SER A 117 5.63 5.21 6.09
C SER A 117 5.10 6.30 7.03
N ASP A 118 5.67 6.43 8.24
CA ASP A 118 5.29 7.49 9.18
C ASP A 118 5.51 8.89 8.58
N ALA A 119 6.62 9.06 7.87
CA ALA A 119 6.89 10.31 7.16
C ALA A 119 5.91 10.57 6.00
N PHE A 120 5.45 9.53 5.30
CA PHE A 120 4.45 9.65 4.24
C PHE A 120 3.12 10.16 4.81
N GLU A 121 2.66 9.59 5.91
CA GLU A 121 1.49 10.09 6.63
C GLU A 121 1.68 11.53 7.10
N ALA A 122 2.85 11.86 7.65
CA ALA A 122 3.15 13.22 8.05
C ALA A 122 3.11 14.23 6.88
N VAL A 123 3.54 13.83 5.67
CA VAL A 123 3.41 14.65 4.46
C VAL A 123 1.94 14.84 4.08
N ILE A 124 1.10 13.80 4.18
CA ILE A 124 -0.35 13.92 3.97
C ILE A 124 -0.95 14.98 4.91
N ALA A 125 -0.60 14.92 6.21
CA ALA A 125 -1.06 15.92 7.17
C ALA A 125 -0.56 17.33 6.85
N ALA A 126 0.69 17.47 6.42
CA ALA A 126 1.24 18.77 6.03
C ALA A 126 0.48 19.36 4.84
N LEU A 127 0.16 18.56 3.82
CA LEU A 127 -0.66 18.97 2.68
C LEU A 127 -2.08 19.36 3.12
N TYR A 128 -2.68 18.57 4.01
CA TYR A 128 -4.00 18.85 4.56
C TYR A 128 -4.04 20.18 5.31
N LEU A 129 -3.08 20.43 6.20
CA LEU A 129 -3.03 21.65 7.00
C LEU A 129 -2.75 22.91 6.17
N ASP A 130 -1.98 22.78 5.12
CA ASP A 130 -1.59 23.91 4.27
C ASP A 130 -2.60 24.21 3.15
N GLY A 131 -3.15 23.15 2.53
CA GLY A 131 -3.99 23.24 1.34
C GLY A 131 -5.43 22.74 1.51
N GLY A 132 -5.75 22.13 2.64
CA GLY A 132 -7.07 21.55 2.90
C GLY A 132 -7.25 20.13 2.40
N PHE A 133 -8.44 19.58 2.62
CA PHE A 133 -8.77 18.18 2.33
C PHE A 133 -8.57 17.78 0.87
N GLU A 134 -8.99 18.63 -0.07
CA GLU A 134 -8.87 18.34 -1.49
C GLU A 134 -7.42 18.23 -1.97
N VAL A 135 -6.51 19.01 -1.41
CA VAL A 135 -5.08 18.91 -1.74
C VAL A 135 -4.52 17.58 -1.26
N ALA A 136 -4.81 17.18 -0.02
CA ALA A 136 -4.40 15.88 0.51
C ALA A 136 -5.03 14.73 -0.29
N ARG A 137 -6.32 14.81 -0.63
CA ARG A 137 -7.03 13.83 -1.44
C ARG A 137 -6.39 13.67 -2.82
N ASN A 138 -6.11 14.77 -3.51
CA ASN A 138 -5.47 14.74 -4.83
C ASN A 138 -4.07 14.12 -4.80
N PHE A 139 -3.33 14.29 -3.70
CA PHE A 139 -2.04 13.63 -3.49
C PHE A 139 -2.21 12.11 -3.26
N ILE A 140 -3.18 11.69 -2.46
CA ILE A 140 -3.39 10.27 -2.09
C ILE A 140 -3.95 9.46 -3.27
N MET A 141 -4.90 10.03 -4.02
CA MET A 141 -5.67 9.30 -5.02
C MET A 141 -4.85 8.53 -6.07
N PRO A 142 -3.78 9.07 -6.67
CA PRO A 142 -2.95 8.32 -7.61
C PRO A 142 -2.43 7.01 -7.03
N PHE A 143 -1.94 7.01 -5.80
CA PHE A 143 -1.37 5.82 -5.16
C PHE A 143 -2.39 4.71 -4.94
N ILE A 144 -3.63 5.06 -4.58
CA ILE A 144 -4.68 4.07 -4.32
C ILE A 144 -5.44 3.64 -5.59
N THR A 145 -5.33 4.39 -6.69
CA THR A 145 -6.00 4.09 -7.96
C THR A 145 -5.04 3.54 -9.02
N GLU A 146 -3.81 4.06 -9.09
CA GLU A 146 -2.76 3.67 -10.04
C GLU A 146 -1.76 2.69 -9.42
N GLY A 147 -1.60 2.74 -8.11
CA GLY A 147 -0.85 1.74 -7.35
C GLY A 147 -1.39 0.38 -7.76
N LYS A 148 -0.49 -0.52 -8.19
CA LYS A 148 -0.76 -1.91 -8.59
C LYS A 148 -1.95 -2.40 -7.79
N THR A 149 -3.10 -2.45 -8.44
CA THR A 149 -4.36 -2.93 -7.87
C THR A 149 -4.02 -3.96 -6.82
N ALA A 150 -4.39 -3.71 -5.57
CA ALA A 150 -4.26 -4.71 -4.49
C ALA A 150 -4.52 -6.04 -5.17
N GLU A 151 -3.53 -6.95 -5.26
CA GLU A 151 -3.50 -8.07 -6.21
C GLU A 151 -4.92 -8.54 -6.33
N GLU A 152 -5.55 -8.31 -7.51
CA GLU A 152 -7.01 -8.50 -7.63
C GLU A 152 -7.27 -9.84 -6.99
N ASP A 153 -7.99 -9.89 -5.88
CA ASP A 153 -8.20 -11.12 -5.14
C ASP A 153 -9.12 -12.03 -5.97
N TYR A 154 -8.49 -12.55 -7.04
CA TYR A 154 -9.14 -13.47 -7.97
C TYR A 154 -9.68 -14.68 -7.24
N LYS A 155 -9.06 -15.06 -6.12
CA LYS A 155 -9.50 -16.18 -5.30
C LYS A 155 -10.83 -15.87 -4.64
N THR A 156 -10.98 -14.70 -4.04
CA THR A 156 -12.26 -14.23 -3.48
C THR A 156 -13.29 -14.00 -4.58
N LYS A 157 -12.92 -13.35 -5.68
CA LYS A 157 -13.84 -13.16 -6.82
C LYS A 157 -14.35 -14.50 -7.38
N LEU A 158 -13.47 -15.47 -7.54
CA LEU A 158 -13.88 -16.80 -8.03
C LEU A 158 -14.80 -17.50 -7.03
N GLN A 159 -14.52 -17.39 -5.74
CA GLN A 159 -15.35 -17.94 -4.69
C GLN A 159 -16.76 -17.33 -4.69
N GLU A 160 -16.88 -16.00 -4.84
CA GLU A 160 -18.15 -15.30 -4.95
C GLU A 160 -18.98 -15.78 -6.16
N VAL A 161 -18.32 -15.97 -7.31
CA VAL A 161 -18.99 -16.45 -8.52
C VAL A 161 -19.50 -17.89 -8.35
N ILE A 162 -18.67 -18.75 -7.77
CA ILE A 162 -19.02 -20.18 -7.58
C ILE A 162 -20.08 -20.34 -6.48
N GLN A 163 -20.03 -19.56 -5.41
CA GLN A 163 -20.99 -19.61 -4.31
C GLN A 163 -22.41 -19.13 -4.70
N GLN A 164 -22.61 -18.56 -5.89
CA GLN A 164 -23.96 -18.33 -6.42
C GLN A 164 -24.75 -19.63 -6.56
N ASN A 165 -24.06 -20.76 -6.71
CA ASN A 165 -24.65 -22.10 -6.63
C ASN A 165 -24.15 -22.80 -5.34
N PRO A 166 -25.01 -22.98 -4.31
CA PRO A 166 -24.60 -23.54 -3.01
C PRO A 166 -24.08 -24.99 -3.07
N GLU A 167 -24.35 -25.71 -4.14
CA GLU A 167 -23.91 -27.09 -4.32
C GLU A 167 -22.45 -27.18 -4.82
N ASP A 168 -21.92 -26.09 -5.39
CA ASP A 168 -20.59 -26.07 -5.97
C ASP A 168 -19.50 -25.91 -4.90
N LYS A 169 -18.50 -26.78 -4.97
CA LYS A 169 -17.36 -26.83 -4.04
C LYS A 169 -16.07 -26.42 -4.77
N LEU A 170 -15.53 -25.29 -4.36
CA LEU A 170 -14.26 -24.79 -4.85
C LEU A 170 -13.11 -25.26 -3.93
N SER A 171 -12.04 -25.78 -4.52
CA SER A 171 -10.83 -26.16 -3.80
C SER A 171 -9.56 -25.88 -4.61
N TYR A 172 -8.41 -25.85 -3.92
CA TYR A 172 -7.11 -25.58 -4.52
C TYR A 172 -6.15 -26.71 -4.14
N ALA A 173 -5.44 -27.25 -5.09
CA ALA A 173 -4.44 -28.30 -4.90
C ALA A 173 -3.08 -27.85 -5.43
N VAL A 174 -2.03 -27.99 -4.63
CA VAL A 174 -0.65 -27.83 -5.12
C VAL A 174 -0.32 -29.02 -5.97
N THR A 175 -0.14 -28.81 -7.28
CA THR A 175 0.08 -29.86 -8.27
C THR A 175 1.54 -30.01 -8.69
N GLY A 176 2.39 -29.01 -8.35
CA GLY A 176 3.82 -29.08 -8.65
C GLY A 176 4.64 -28.06 -7.86
N GLU A 177 5.92 -28.40 -7.69
CA GLU A 177 6.95 -27.50 -7.19
C GLU A 177 8.18 -27.65 -8.08
N SER A 178 8.79 -26.52 -8.53
CA SER A 178 9.94 -26.52 -9.42
C SER A 178 10.91 -25.38 -9.06
N GLY A 179 12.13 -25.45 -9.59
CA GLY A 179 13.17 -24.43 -9.39
C GLY A 179 14.08 -24.68 -8.18
N PRO A 180 15.24 -24.01 -8.14
CA PRO A 180 16.17 -24.09 -7.01
C PRO A 180 15.60 -23.37 -5.77
N ALA A 181 16.18 -23.65 -4.59
CA ALA A 181 15.69 -23.14 -3.30
C ALA A 181 15.51 -21.59 -3.25
N HIS A 182 16.32 -20.86 -4.00
CA HIS A 182 16.28 -19.38 -4.04
C HIS A 182 15.33 -18.81 -5.11
N ASP A 183 14.80 -19.65 -6.04
CA ASP A 183 13.78 -19.27 -7.03
C ASP A 183 12.75 -20.41 -7.19
N LYS A 184 12.21 -20.82 -6.07
CA LYS A 184 11.19 -21.88 -6.01
C LYS A 184 9.88 -21.39 -6.62
N ARG A 185 9.27 -22.23 -7.50
CA ARG A 185 7.97 -21.98 -8.10
C ARG A 185 6.98 -23.05 -7.71
N PHE A 186 5.77 -22.61 -7.42
CA PHE A 186 4.65 -23.48 -7.08
C PHE A 186 3.66 -23.49 -8.25
N GLU A 187 3.10 -24.67 -8.51
CA GLU A 187 1.97 -24.85 -9.41
C GLU A 187 0.75 -25.25 -8.59
N VAL A 188 -0.36 -24.54 -8.81
CA VAL A 188 -1.64 -24.81 -8.13
C VAL A 188 -2.74 -24.96 -9.16
N THR A 189 -3.57 -25.98 -8.96
CA THR A 189 -4.78 -26.21 -9.77
C THR A 189 -6.03 -25.89 -8.96
N VAL A 190 -6.93 -25.11 -9.55
CA VAL A 190 -8.30 -24.88 -9.06
C VAL A 190 -9.16 -26.07 -9.46
N LEU A 191 -9.91 -26.59 -8.50
CA LEU A 191 -10.84 -27.68 -8.68
C LEU A 191 -12.26 -27.19 -8.37
N LEU A 192 -13.20 -27.46 -9.28
CA LEU A 192 -14.63 -27.28 -9.09
C LEU A 192 -15.28 -28.67 -9.00
N ASN A 193 -15.92 -28.99 -7.89
CA ASN A 193 -16.53 -30.30 -7.63
C ASN A 193 -15.55 -31.46 -7.86
N GLY A 194 -14.27 -31.25 -7.51
CA GLY A 194 -13.20 -32.24 -7.70
C GLY A 194 -12.62 -32.30 -9.12
N SER A 195 -13.19 -31.60 -10.10
CA SER A 195 -12.69 -31.55 -11.48
C SER A 195 -11.77 -30.36 -11.70
N ALA A 196 -10.62 -30.57 -12.37
CA ALA A 196 -9.67 -29.52 -12.66
C ALA A 196 -10.26 -28.46 -13.59
N MET A 197 -10.24 -27.20 -13.16
CA MET A 197 -10.80 -26.06 -13.89
C MET A 197 -9.71 -25.24 -14.57
N ALA A 198 -8.69 -24.83 -13.80
CA ALA A 198 -7.57 -24.03 -14.28
C ALA A 198 -6.33 -24.23 -13.40
N ALA A 199 -5.15 -23.91 -13.93
CA ALA A 199 -3.89 -23.96 -13.18
C ALA A 199 -3.20 -22.59 -13.23
N GLY A 200 -2.35 -22.32 -12.22
CA GLY A 200 -1.54 -21.12 -12.12
C GLY A 200 -0.21 -21.39 -11.46
N THR A 201 0.80 -20.62 -11.79
CA THR A 201 2.15 -20.72 -11.22
C THR A 201 2.54 -19.44 -10.50
N GLY A 202 3.36 -19.54 -9.45
CA GLY A 202 3.83 -18.37 -8.69
C GLY A 202 5.04 -18.68 -7.84
N ARG A 203 5.72 -17.61 -7.35
CA ARG A 203 6.86 -17.72 -6.43
C ARG A 203 6.47 -18.12 -5.00
N SER A 204 5.18 -18.07 -4.69
CA SER A 204 4.59 -18.59 -3.44
C SER A 204 3.31 -19.35 -3.76
N LYS A 205 2.87 -20.21 -2.84
CA LYS A 205 1.57 -20.92 -2.97
C LYS A 205 0.43 -19.93 -3.16
N LYS A 206 0.39 -18.84 -2.38
CA LYS A 206 -0.60 -17.76 -2.49
C LYS A 206 -0.61 -17.12 -3.88
N ALA A 207 0.56 -16.78 -4.43
CA ALA A 207 0.64 -16.21 -5.79
C ALA A 207 0.18 -17.19 -6.86
N ALA A 208 0.51 -18.48 -6.73
CA ALA A 208 0.05 -19.52 -7.64
C ALA A 208 -1.47 -19.73 -7.57
N GLU A 209 -2.07 -19.71 -6.37
CA GLU A 209 -3.52 -19.76 -6.17
C GLU A 209 -4.23 -18.57 -6.84
N GLN A 210 -3.72 -17.37 -6.71
CA GLN A 210 -4.28 -16.17 -7.36
C GLN A 210 -4.24 -16.28 -8.90
N GLN A 211 -3.14 -16.77 -9.46
CA GLN A 211 -3.04 -16.97 -10.92
C GLN A 211 -3.96 -18.07 -11.41
N ALA A 212 -4.13 -19.15 -10.64
CA ALA A 212 -5.07 -20.22 -10.96
C ALA A 212 -6.52 -19.72 -10.92
N ALA A 213 -6.88 -18.92 -9.91
CA ALA A 213 -8.19 -18.30 -9.80
C ALA A 213 -8.48 -17.32 -10.95
N LYS A 214 -7.49 -16.50 -11.33
CA LYS A 214 -7.59 -15.61 -12.51
C LYS A 214 -7.87 -16.39 -13.78
N ALA A 215 -7.16 -17.49 -14.02
CA ALA A 215 -7.36 -18.31 -15.18
C ALA A 215 -8.74 -18.99 -15.17
N ALA A 216 -9.25 -19.40 -14.00
CA ALA A 216 -10.58 -19.98 -13.84
C ALA A 216 -11.68 -18.94 -14.15
N LEU A 217 -11.58 -17.72 -13.63
CA LEU A 217 -12.53 -16.62 -13.91
C LEU A 217 -12.62 -16.30 -15.41
N ARG A 218 -11.47 -16.27 -16.10
CA ARG A 218 -11.44 -16.04 -17.55
C ARG A 218 -12.20 -17.11 -18.33
N LYS A 219 -12.14 -18.38 -17.90
CA LYS A 219 -12.90 -19.47 -18.53
C LYS A 219 -14.39 -19.34 -18.29
N LEU A 220 -14.80 -18.87 -17.09
CA LEU A 220 -16.23 -18.65 -16.78
C LEU A 220 -16.86 -17.48 -17.53
N THR A 221 -16.07 -16.44 -17.84
CA THR A 221 -16.53 -15.26 -18.58
C THR A 221 -16.52 -15.43 -20.11
N GLN A 222 -15.96 -16.54 -20.62
CA GLN A 222 -15.94 -16.86 -22.05
C GLN A 222 -17.01 -17.89 -22.45
N LEU A 223 -17.79 -18.33 -21.48
CA LEU A 223 -18.96 -19.19 -21.67
C LEU A 223 -20.24 -18.37 -21.57
#